data_eeae5ead2ff2f12eb1bd3414ec3d3881
#
_entry.id   eeae5ead2ff2f12eb1bd3414ec3d3881
#
_cell.length_a   1.000
_cell.length_b   1.000
_cell.length_c   1.000
_cell.angle_alpha   90.00
_cell.angle_beta   90.00
_cell.angle_gamma   90.00
#
_symmetry.space_group_name_H-M   'P 1'
#
loop_
_entity.id
_entity.type
_entity.pdbx_description
1 polymer ?
#
loop_
_entity_poly.entity_id
_entity_poly.type
_entity_poly.pdbx_seq_one_letter_code
_entity_poly.pdbx_strand_id
1 'polypeptide(L)'
;MNLAFSTLLHACNPARNHWRAYRVEAGQDLLGDWLVEVTFGRIGPGGRTVQYLAGDEDGARKLTRACLHRRASAPRRIGIAYRELSRFDPKGWVSAGVC
;
A
#
# COMPACT_ATOMS: atom_id res chain seq x y z
N MET A 1 12.04 -1.09 11.00
CA MET A 1 12.05 -1.87 9.77
C MET A 1 12.90 -1.17 8.73
N ASN A 2 13.73 -1.91 8.02
CA ASN A 2 14.53 -1.36 6.93
C ASN A 2 13.70 -1.39 5.65
N LEU A 3 13.15 -0.25 5.26
CA LEU A 3 12.20 -0.17 4.15
C LEU A 3 12.88 -0.41 2.80
N ALA A 4 12.26 -1.25 1.98
CA ALA A 4 12.60 -1.44 0.57
C ALA A 4 11.54 -0.82 -0.34
N PHE A 5 10.33 -0.61 0.19
CA PHE A 5 9.22 0.00 -0.55
C PHE A 5 8.26 0.67 0.42
N SER A 6 7.69 1.80 0.01
CA SER A 6 6.63 2.46 0.75
C SER A 6 5.79 3.29 -0.22
N THR A 7 4.47 3.26 -0.04
CA THR A 7 3.57 4.13 -0.79
C THR A 7 2.38 4.53 0.06
N LEU A 8 1.84 5.71 -0.20
CA LEU A 8 0.64 6.22 0.45
C LEU A 8 -0.37 6.63 -0.62
N LEU A 9 -1.57 6.07 -0.53
CA LEU A 9 -2.66 6.34 -1.46
C LEU A 9 -3.84 6.94 -0.70
N HIS A 10 -4.53 7.89 -1.32
CA HIS A 10 -5.79 8.45 -0.80
C HIS A 10 -6.88 8.32 -1.85
N ALA A 11 -8.10 8.02 -1.39
CA ALA A 11 -9.31 8.07 -2.19
C ALA A 11 -10.29 9.00 -1.49
N CYS A 12 -10.60 10.12 -2.10
CA CYS A 12 -11.42 11.17 -1.48
C CYS A 12 -12.59 11.53 -2.38
N ASN A 13 -13.79 11.54 -1.81
CA ASN A 13 -14.99 12.04 -2.45
C ASN A 13 -15.85 12.74 -1.41
N PRO A 14 -15.71 14.08 -1.24
CA PRO A 14 -16.45 14.81 -0.24
C PRO A 14 -17.97 14.71 -0.39
N ALA A 15 -18.47 14.62 -1.62
CA ALA A 15 -19.89 14.51 -1.89
C ALA A 15 -20.51 13.24 -1.31
N ARG A 16 -19.70 12.18 -1.17
CA ARG A 16 -20.10 10.91 -0.57
C ARG A 16 -19.57 10.73 0.83
N ASN A 17 -18.96 11.74 1.42
CA ASN A 17 -18.27 11.62 2.70
C ASN A 17 -17.26 10.44 2.71
N HIS A 18 -16.54 10.29 1.62
CA HIS A 18 -15.63 9.18 1.41
C HIS A 18 -14.18 9.69 1.55
N TRP A 19 -13.49 9.25 2.60
CA TRP A 19 -12.14 9.70 2.94
C TRP A 19 -11.33 8.47 3.35
N ARG A 20 -10.61 7.87 2.40
CA ARG A 20 -9.86 6.63 2.64
C ARG A 20 -8.38 6.83 2.44
N ALA A 21 -7.60 6.23 3.33
CA ALA A 21 -6.15 6.15 3.21
C ALA A 21 -5.73 4.70 3.11
N TYR A 22 -4.68 4.44 2.34
CA TYR A 22 -4.11 3.12 2.17
C TYR A 22 -2.61 3.26 2.05
N ARG A 23 -1.88 2.63 2.97
CA ARG A 23 -0.42 2.67 2.99
C ARG A 23 0.12 1.26 2.92
N VAL A 24 1.12 1.04 2.07
CA VAL A 24 1.85 -0.22 1.98
C VAL A 24 3.32 0.06 2.26
N GLU A 25 3.88 -0.68 3.19
CA GLU A 25 5.30 -0.61 3.52
C GLU A 25 5.88 -2.01 3.51
N ALA A 26 7.01 -2.21 2.85
CA ALA A 26 7.68 -3.50 2.79
C ALA A 26 9.15 -3.35 3.12
N GLY A 27 9.70 -4.30 3.85
CA GLY A 27 11.11 -4.27 4.23
C GLY A 27 11.47 -5.43 5.13
N GLN A 28 12.68 -5.37 5.68
CA GLN A 28 13.17 -6.36 6.61
C GLN A 28 13.11 -5.83 8.03
N ASP A 29 12.73 -6.69 8.97
CA ASP A 29 12.80 -6.37 10.39
C ASP A 29 14.23 -6.57 10.92
N LEU A 30 14.41 -6.42 12.23
CA LEU A 30 15.72 -6.54 12.85
C LEU A 30 16.30 -7.97 12.78
N LEU A 31 15.44 -8.96 12.57
CA LEU A 31 15.85 -10.35 12.44
C LEU A 31 16.10 -10.75 10.99
N GLY A 32 15.91 -9.83 10.05
CA GLY A 32 16.09 -10.09 8.63
C GLY A 32 14.88 -10.68 7.93
N ASP A 33 13.75 -10.81 8.63
CA ASP A 33 12.52 -11.31 8.03
C ASP A 33 11.88 -10.25 7.14
N TRP A 34 11.38 -10.68 5.98
CA TRP A 34 10.67 -9.79 5.07
C TRP A 34 9.21 -9.67 5.46
N LEU A 35 8.77 -8.43 5.62
CA LEU A 35 7.42 -8.11 6.04
C LEU A 35 6.78 -7.13 5.07
N VAL A 36 5.46 -7.25 4.90
CA VAL A 36 4.64 -6.26 4.21
C VAL A 36 3.57 -5.81 5.20
N GLU A 37 3.57 -4.51 5.51
CA GLU A 37 2.57 -3.91 6.37
C GLU A 37 1.61 -3.06 5.55
N VAL A 38 0.31 -3.29 5.76
CA VAL A 38 -0.74 -2.54 5.08
C VAL A 38 -1.55 -1.82 6.14
N THR A 39 -1.60 -0.50 6.06
CA THR A 39 -2.40 0.34 6.95
C THR A 39 -3.51 0.98 6.13
N PHE A 40 -4.75 0.82 6.56
CA PHE A 40 -5.90 1.32 5.82
C PHE A 40 -7.00 1.78 6.76
N GLY A 41 -7.83 2.68 6.26
CA GLY A 41 -8.96 3.19 7.01
C GLY A 41 -9.34 4.58 6.54
N ARG A 42 -10.07 5.31 7.40
CA ARG A 42 -10.43 6.70 7.12
C ARG A 42 -9.19 7.58 7.28
N ILE A 43 -9.08 8.60 6.44
CA ILE A 43 -8.00 9.59 6.56
C ILE A 43 -8.13 10.28 7.91
N GLY A 44 -7.01 10.41 8.61
CA GLY A 44 -6.95 11.01 9.93
C GLY A 44 -6.47 10.01 10.97
N PRO A 45 -6.74 10.27 12.26
CA PRO A 45 -6.30 9.36 13.32
C PRO A 45 -7.04 8.04 13.24
N GLY A 46 -6.33 6.97 13.54
CA GLY A 46 -6.88 5.63 13.49
C GLY A 46 -6.47 4.90 12.23
N GLY A 47 -7.22 3.89 11.88
CA GLY A 47 -6.90 2.99 10.81
C GLY A 47 -6.46 1.66 11.36
N ARG A 48 -6.34 0.69 10.48
CA ARG A 48 -5.98 -0.68 10.83
C ARG A 48 -4.72 -1.08 10.10
N THR A 49 -3.80 -1.70 10.83
CA THR A 49 -2.56 -2.23 10.25
C THR A 49 -2.61 -3.74 10.25
N VAL A 50 -2.33 -4.34 9.09
CA VAL A 50 -2.19 -5.77 8.94
C VAL A 50 -0.76 -6.05 8.49
N GLN A 51 -0.14 -7.04 9.09
CA GLN A 51 1.24 -7.40 8.81
C GLN A 51 1.27 -8.78 8.19
N TYR A 52 2.02 -8.92 7.09
CA TYR A 52 2.20 -10.19 6.38
C TYR A 52 3.67 -10.58 6.41
N LEU A 53 3.94 -11.82 6.76
CA LEU A 53 5.28 -12.39 6.68
C LEU A 53 5.47 -12.91 5.25
N ALA A 54 6.52 -12.44 4.58
CA ALA A 54 6.69 -12.66 3.14
C ALA A 54 7.70 -13.75 2.77
N GLY A 55 8.45 -14.27 3.70
CA GLY A 55 9.44 -15.31 3.45
C GLY A 55 10.76 -14.78 2.87
N ASP A 56 10.70 -14.06 1.73
CA ASP A 56 11.89 -13.49 1.10
C ASP A 56 11.53 -12.18 0.38
N GLU A 57 12.52 -11.56 -0.24
CA GLU A 57 12.32 -10.29 -0.94
C GLU A 57 11.34 -10.44 -2.10
N ASP A 58 11.45 -11.53 -2.87
CA ASP A 58 10.56 -11.76 -4.01
C ASP A 58 9.11 -11.92 -3.55
N GLY A 59 8.90 -12.62 -2.44
CA GLY A 59 7.58 -12.75 -1.82
C GLY A 59 7.03 -11.42 -1.37
N ALA A 60 7.85 -10.57 -0.76
CA ALA A 60 7.45 -9.22 -0.34
C ALA A 60 7.07 -8.36 -1.54
N ARG A 61 7.85 -8.43 -2.61
CA ARG A 61 7.55 -7.71 -3.85
C ARG A 61 6.22 -8.15 -4.45
N LYS A 62 5.98 -9.45 -4.52
CA LYS A 62 4.73 -10.00 -5.07
C LYS A 62 3.52 -9.59 -4.24
N LEU A 63 3.62 -9.66 -2.91
CA LEU A 63 2.55 -9.21 -2.02
C LEU A 63 2.24 -7.73 -2.19
N THR A 64 3.28 -6.89 -2.27
CA THR A 64 3.14 -5.46 -2.46
C THR A 64 2.41 -5.17 -3.77
N ARG A 65 2.84 -5.81 -4.87
CA ARG A 65 2.21 -5.62 -6.17
C ARG A 65 0.76 -6.07 -6.18
N ALA A 66 0.46 -7.18 -5.52
CA ALA A 66 -0.93 -7.68 -5.41
C ALA A 66 -1.81 -6.69 -4.65
N CYS A 67 -1.32 -6.13 -3.54
CA CYS A 67 -2.06 -5.13 -2.78
C CYS A 67 -2.38 -3.89 -3.62
N LEU A 68 -1.39 -3.39 -4.36
CA LEU A 68 -1.58 -2.21 -5.20
C LEU A 68 -2.49 -2.49 -6.40
N HIS A 69 -2.38 -3.68 -6.98
CA HIS A 69 -3.25 -4.08 -8.08
C HIS A 69 -4.72 -4.10 -7.64
N ARG A 70 -4.99 -4.57 -6.43
CA ARG A 70 -6.35 -4.55 -5.88
C ARG A 70 -6.87 -3.14 -5.70
N ARG A 71 -6.00 -2.19 -5.29
CA ARG A 71 -6.41 -0.78 -5.16
C ARG A 71 -6.65 -0.13 -6.53
N ALA A 72 -5.94 -0.56 -7.55
CA ALA A 72 -6.14 -0.05 -8.91
C ALA A 72 -7.54 -0.38 -9.45
N SER A 73 -8.21 -1.41 -8.94
CA SER A 73 -9.57 -1.76 -9.33
C SER A 73 -10.65 -0.97 -8.57
N ALA A 74 -10.27 -0.09 -7.65
CA ALA A 74 -11.23 0.66 -6.83
C ALA A 74 -12.26 1.45 -7.63
N PRO A 75 -11.94 2.10 -8.78
CA PRO A 75 -12.96 2.81 -9.56
C PRO A 75 -14.13 1.94 -9.96
N ARG A 76 -13.88 0.67 -10.27
CA ARG A 76 -14.94 -0.26 -10.68
C ARG A 76 -15.76 -0.76 -9.49
N ARG A 77 -15.16 -0.87 -8.29
CA ARG A 77 -15.81 -1.42 -7.11
C ARG A 77 -16.54 -0.36 -6.28
N ILE A 78 -15.94 0.80 -6.11
CA ILE A 78 -16.48 1.86 -5.24
C ILE A 78 -16.68 3.19 -5.97
N GLY A 79 -16.35 3.28 -7.26
CA GLY A 79 -16.53 4.47 -8.07
C GLY A 79 -15.51 5.58 -7.82
N ILE A 80 -14.46 5.33 -7.04
CA ILE A 80 -13.46 6.34 -6.68
C ILE A 80 -12.08 5.73 -6.82
N ALA A 81 -11.19 6.43 -7.55
CA ALA A 81 -9.81 5.99 -7.72
C ALA A 81 -8.96 6.42 -6.53
N TYR A 82 -8.01 5.58 -6.17
CA TYR A 82 -6.95 5.97 -5.25
C TYR A 82 -5.92 6.80 -5.99
N ARG A 83 -5.45 7.87 -5.35
CA ARG A 83 -4.39 8.73 -5.84
C ARG A 83 -3.15 8.52 -5.00
N GLU A 84 -2.01 8.26 -5.64
CA GLU A 84 -0.75 8.11 -4.94
C GLU A 84 -0.22 9.48 -4.51
N LEU A 85 0.03 9.65 -3.22
CA LEU A 85 0.56 10.89 -2.65
C LEU A 85 2.07 10.85 -2.52
N SER A 86 2.64 9.68 -2.23
CA SER A 86 4.08 9.53 -2.08
C SER A 86 4.48 8.10 -2.39
N ARG A 87 5.73 7.92 -2.83
CA ARG A 87 6.28 6.60 -3.11
C ARG A 87 7.77 6.59 -2.81
N PHE A 88 8.21 5.51 -2.18
CA PHE A 88 9.62 5.17 -2.00
C PHE A 88 9.83 3.80 -2.62
N ASP A 89 10.52 3.73 -3.75
CA ASP A 89 10.68 2.47 -4.50
C ASP A 89 12.07 2.44 -5.18
N PRO A 90 13.14 2.37 -4.37
CA PRO A 90 14.51 2.42 -4.92
C PRO A 90 14.84 1.20 -5.78
N LYS A 91 14.12 0.07 -5.61
CA LYS A 91 14.38 -1.16 -6.35
C LYS A 91 13.48 -1.33 -7.57
N GLY A 92 12.58 -0.40 -7.82
CA GLY A 92 11.70 -0.47 -8.97
C GLY A 92 10.70 -1.64 -8.93
N TRP A 93 10.16 -1.94 -7.75
CA TRP A 93 9.22 -3.05 -7.57
C TRP A 93 7.91 -2.84 -8.33
N VAL A 94 7.50 -1.59 -8.46
CA VAL A 94 6.22 -1.24 -9.06
C VAL A 94 6.48 -0.24 -10.18
N SER A 95 6.05 -0.58 -11.40
CA SER A 95 6.20 0.34 -12.52
C SER A 95 5.23 1.51 -12.40
N ALA A 96 5.60 2.65 -13.00
CA ALA A 96 4.71 3.81 -13.07
C ALA A 96 3.40 3.42 -13.74
N GLY A 97 2.27 3.90 -13.17
CA GLY A 97 0.96 3.65 -13.75
C GLY A 97 0.27 2.38 -13.28
N VAL A 98 0.86 1.64 -12.34
CA VAL A 98 0.20 0.44 -11.78
C VAL A 98 -0.96 0.84 -10.86
N CYS A 99 -0.89 1.99 -10.26
CA CYS A 99 -1.94 2.48 -9.36
C CYS A 99 -2.81 3.51 -10.03
#